data_a9850042b67bb573a72c98fdc62b5579
#
_entry.id   a9850042b67bb573a72c98fdc62b5579
#
_cell.length_a   1.000
_cell.length_b   1.000
_cell.length_c   1.000
_cell.angle_alpha   90.00
_cell.angle_beta   90.00
_cell.angle_gamma   90.00
#
_symmetry.space_group_name_H-M   'P 1'
#
loop_
_entity.id
_entity.type
_entity.pdbx_description
1 polymer ?
#
loop_
_entity_poly.entity_id
_entity_poly.type
_entity_poly.pdbx_seq_one_letter_code
_entity_poly.pdbx_strand_id
1 'polypeptide(L)'
;MDVREKIDAFEKFRFESQFQKISSGGAISYVEIPNMRHNLEALEDVVRFIYDNIQYAEFNTKSDYCHVCGYDGEIIINDDLEWECPQCHNKDKNKMNVTRRTCGYLGENFWNVGKTKEINARTLHL
;
A
#
# COMPACT_ATOMS: atom_id res chain seq x y z
N MET A 1 -13.39 2.22 -6.27
CA MET A 1 -13.61 1.46 -5.01
C MET A 1 -12.70 2.00 -3.93
N ASP A 2 -13.21 2.19 -2.72
CA ASP A 2 -12.45 2.75 -1.60
C ASP A 2 -11.37 1.75 -1.14
N VAL A 3 -10.17 2.26 -0.86
CA VAL A 3 -9.05 1.43 -0.37
C VAL A 3 -9.29 0.81 1.01
N ARG A 4 -10.35 1.22 1.70
CA ARG A 4 -10.78 0.65 2.99
C ARG A 4 -11.72 -0.54 2.86
N GLU A 5 -12.18 -0.84 1.65
CA GLU A 5 -13.02 -2.00 1.39
C GLU A 5 -12.24 -3.30 1.56
N LYS A 6 -12.81 -4.23 2.33
CA LYS A 6 -12.22 -5.56 2.56
C LYS A 6 -12.56 -6.50 1.41
N ILE A 7 -11.76 -6.45 0.37
CA ILE A 7 -11.92 -7.25 -0.84
C ILE A 7 -10.55 -7.73 -1.31
N ASP A 8 -10.43 -8.91 -1.89
CA ASP A 8 -9.16 -9.34 -2.45
C ASP A 8 -8.84 -8.64 -3.78
N ALA A 9 -7.56 -8.65 -4.16
CA ALA A 9 -7.08 -7.93 -5.33
C ALA A 9 -7.77 -8.38 -6.63
N PHE A 10 -8.00 -9.66 -6.80
CA PHE A 10 -8.62 -10.20 -8.02
C PHE A 10 -10.08 -9.81 -8.14
N GLU A 11 -10.83 -9.85 -7.05
CA GLU A 11 -12.24 -9.41 -7.02
C GLU A 11 -12.35 -7.92 -7.26
N LYS A 12 -11.47 -7.13 -6.63
CA LYS A 12 -11.41 -5.69 -6.84
C LYS A 12 -11.14 -5.35 -8.30
N PHE A 13 -10.16 -5.98 -8.92
CA PHE A 13 -9.83 -5.76 -10.32
C PHE A 13 -10.96 -6.21 -11.26
N ARG A 14 -11.60 -7.33 -10.99
CA ARG A 14 -12.76 -7.78 -11.78
C ARG A 14 -13.90 -6.79 -11.73
N PHE A 15 -14.19 -6.24 -10.57
CA PHE A 15 -15.20 -5.21 -10.41
C PHE A 15 -14.83 -3.93 -11.17
N GLU A 16 -13.63 -3.41 -10.96
CA GLU A 16 -13.20 -2.14 -11.55
C GLU A 16 -12.95 -2.23 -13.05
N SER A 17 -12.54 -3.37 -13.57
CA SER A 17 -12.27 -3.57 -15.01
C SER A 17 -13.49 -3.29 -15.90
N GLN A 18 -14.69 -3.49 -15.38
CA GLN A 18 -15.93 -3.20 -16.08
C GLN A 18 -16.10 -1.71 -16.41
N PHE A 19 -15.53 -0.85 -15.59
CA PHE A 19 -15.68 0.60 -15.69
C PHE A 19 -14.50 1.26 -16.40
N GLN A 20 -13.32 0.68 -16.40
CA GLN A 20 -12.13 1.28 -17.01
C GLN A 20 -12.31 1.54 -18.51
N LYS A 21 -12.89 0.60 -19.24
CA LYS A 21 -13.10 0.69 -20.69
C LYS A 21 -14.11 1.74 -21.10
N ILE A 22 -15.07 2.05 -20.23
CA ILE A 22 -16.12 3.04 -20.51
C ILE A 22 -15.80 4.42 -19.95
N SER A 23 -14.73 4.56 -19.20
CA SER A 23 -14.30 5.82 -18.61
C SER A 23 -13.53 6.64 -19.65
N SER A 24 -14.12 7.73 -20.15
CA SER A 24 -13.55 8.55 -21.22
C SER A 24 -12.29 9.32 -20.83
N GLY A 25 -12.12 9.61 -19.56
CA GLY A 25 -10.94 10.29 -18.99
C GLY A 25 -9.84 9.34 -18.54
N GLY A 26 -10.00 8.03 -18.76
CA GLY A 26 -9.15 7.00 -18.18
C GLY A 26 -9.55 6.63 -16.76
N ALA A 27 -9.00 5.55 -16.24
CA ALA A 27 -9.23 5.08 -14.89
C ALA A 27 -8.00 4.35 -14.36
N ILE A 28 -7.75 4.49 -13.06
CA ILE A 28 -6.64 3.83 -12.38
C ILE A 28 -7.20 2.98 -11.25
N SER A 29 -6.80 1.72 -11.19
CA SER A 29 -7.11 0.82 -10.07
C SER A 29 -5.95 0.81 -9.08
N TYR A 30 -6.22 1.09 -7.82
CA TYR A 30 -5.25 1.05 -6.73
C TYR A 30 -5.45 -0.17 -5.86
N VAL A 31 -4.37 -0.87 -5.56
CA VAL A 31 -4.39 -2.06 -4.70
C VAL A 31 -3.36 -1.93 -3.58
N GLU A 32 -3.83 -2.11 -2.36
CA GLU A 32 -2.96 -2.21 -1.18
C GLU A 32 -2.37 -3.62 -1.11
N ILE A 33 -1.06 -3.72 -1.21
CA ILE A 33 -0.33 -4.99 -1.09
C ILE A 33 0.68 -4.93 0.05
N PRO A 34 0.94 -6.06 0.72
CA PRO A 34 2.02 -6.14 1.69
C PRO A 34 3.39 -6.07 0.99
N ASN A 35 4.46 -6.09 1.75
CA ASN A 35 5.79 -6.24 1.18
C ASN A 35 5.92 -7.63 0.56
N MET A 36 6.08 -7.69 -0.76
CA MET A 36 6.10 -8.92 -1.56
C MET A 36 7.51 -9.47 -1.80
N ARG A 37 8.51 -8.95 -1.11
CA ARG A 37 9.93 -9.33 -1.29
C ARG A 37 10.16 -10.84 -1.17
N HIS A 38 9.41 -11.51 -0.30
CA HIS A 38 9.53 -12.95 -0.04
C HIS A 38 8.43 -13.79 -0.70
N ASN A 39 7.58 -13.18 -1.53
CA ASN A 39 6.52 -13.89 -2.25
C ASN A 39 6.34 -13.31 -3.66
N LEU A 40 7.38 -13.44 -4.47
CA LEU A 40 7.38 -12.92 -5.84
C LEU A 40 6.41 -13.67 -6.76
N GLU A 41 6.11 -14.92 -6.45
CA GLU A 41 5.17 -15.75 -7.23
C GLU A 41 3.75 -15.16 -7.14
N ALA A 42 3.30 -14.81 -5.94
CA ALA A 42 2.00 -14.15 -5.77
C ALA A 42 1.95 -12.80 -6.46
N LEU A 43 3.03 -12.02 -6.41
CA LEU A 43 3.13 -10.76 -7.12
C LEU A 43 3.05 -10.95 -8.64
N GLU A 44 3.71 -11.97 -9.18
CA GLU A 44 3.65 -12.31 -10.61
C GLU A 44 2.22 -12.65 -11.05
N ASP A 45 1.48 -13.40 -10.25
CA ASP A 45 0.08 -13.75 -10.55
C ASP A 45 -0.81 -12.50 -10.61
N VAL A 46 -0.62 -11.56 -9.71
CA VAL A 46 -1.34 -10.28 -9.70
C VAL A 46 -0.99 -9.46 -10.94
N VAL A 47 0.28 -9.36 -11.30
CA VAL A 47 0.73 -8.62 -12.48
C VAL A 47 0.17 -9.22 -13.77
N ARG A 48 0.13 -10.54 -13.89
CA ARG A 48 -0.49 -11.21 -15.05
C ARG A 48 -1.97 -10.93 -15.16
N PHE A 49 -2.68 -10.94 -14.04
CA PHE A 49 -4.10 -10.62 -14.01
C PHE A 49 -4.35 -9.18 -14.46
N ILE A 50 -3.54 -8.23 -14.01
CA ILE A 50 -3.60 -6.82 -14.43
C ILE A 50 -3.38 -6.72 -15.95
N TYR A 51 -2.35 -7.36 -16.46
CA TYR A 51 -2.04 -7.34 -17.88
C TYR A 51 -3.21 -7.82 -18.76
N ASP A 52 -3.92 -8.85 -18.31
CA ASP A 52 -5.02 -9.45 -19.06
C ASP A 52 -6.35 -8.70 -18.93
N ASN A 53 -6.58 -7.95 -17.84
CA ASN A 53 -7.92 -7.46 -17.50
C ASN A 53 -8.01 -5.96 -17.22
N ILE A 54 -6.91 -5.28 -16.88
CA ILE A 54 -6.89 -3.90 -16.38
C ILE A 54 -6.09 -3.01 -17.33
N GLN A 55 -6.59 -1.80 -17.59
CA GLN A 55 -5.89 -0.81 -18.43
C GLN A 55 -4.77 -0.09 -17.69
N TYR A 56 -5.02 0.28 -16.43
CA TYR A 56 -4.05 0.96 -15.57
C TYR A 56 -4.26 0.56 -14.12
N ALA A 57 -3.22 0.09 -13.48
CA ALA A 57 -3.23 -0.24 -12.06
C ALA A 57 -1.94 0.23 -11.38
N GLU A 58 -2.04 0.60 -10.11
CA GLU A 58 -0.91 0.97 -9.29
C GLU A 58 -0.96 0.22 -7.96
N PHE A 59 0.20 -0.19 -7.48
CA PHE A 59 0.33 -0.83 -6.18
C PHE A 59 0.63 0.20 -5.10
N ASN A 60 -0.13 0.16 -4.01
CA ASN A 60 0.21 0.80 -2.76
C ASN A 60 0.99 -0.22 -1.93
N THR A 61 2.28 -0.10 -1.91
CA THR A 61 3.18 -1.01 -1.20
C THR A 61 3.86 -0.32 -0.02
N LYS A 62 4.52 -1.11 0.80
CA LYS A 62 5.24 -0.66 1.99
C LYS A 62 6.69 -1.12 1.90
N SER A 63 7.59 -0.16 1.91
CA SER A 63 9.04 -0.42 1.89
C SER A 63 9.70 0.51 2.90
N ASP A 64 9.85 0.02 4.11
CA ASP A 64 10.29 0.80 5.25
C ASP A 64 11.58 0.25 5.83
N TYR A 65 12.36 1.11 6.47
CA TYR A 65 13.61 0.72 7.11
C TYR A 65 13.80 1.42 8.45
N CYS A 66 14.23 0.67 9.46
CA CYS A 66 14.61 1.20 10.76
C CYS A 66 16.13 1.23 10.91
N HIS A 67 16.70 2.41 11.08
CA HIS A 67 18.16 2.57 11.23
C HIS A 67 18.70 2.16 12.61
N VAL A 68 17.83 1.94 13.59
CA VAL A 68 18.23 1.54 14.95
C VAL A 68 18.56 0.04 15.01
N CYS A 69 17.69 -0.80 14.46
CA CYS A 69 17.85 -2.27 14.53
C CYS A 69 18.12 -2.93 13.17
N GLY A 70 18.10 -2.16 12.07
CA GLY A 70 18.27 -2.69 10.72
C GLY A 70 17.03 -3.43 10.18
N TYR A 71 15.86 -3.25 10.80
CA TYR A 71 14.62 -3.85 10.31
C TYR A 71 14.27 -3.33 8.91
N ASP A 72 14.04 -4.24 7.98
CA ASP A 72 13.63 -3.98 6.60
C ASP A 72 12.29 -4.67 6.38
N GLY A 73 11.22 -3.90 6.29
CA GLY A 73 9.87 -4.43 6.16
C GLY A 73 8.82 -3.35 6.30
N GLU A 74 7.85 -3.54 7.16
CA GLU A 74 6.76 -2.60 7.38
C GLU A 74 6.84 -1.97 8.77
N ILE A 75 6.99 -0.66 8.84
CA ILE A 75 6.84 0.12 10.07
C ILE A 75 5.35 0.26 10.36
N ILE A 76 4.95 -0.04 11.59
CA ILE A 76 3.55 -0.03 12.01
C ILE A 76 3.12 1.33 12.56
N ILE A 77 1.81 1.55 12.56
CA ILE A 77 1.17 2.65 13.28
C ILE A 77 0.52 2.06 14.53
N ASN A 78 0.93 2.51 15.72
CA ASN A 78 0.39 2.01 16.98
C ASN A 78 -0.96 2.64 17.33
N ASP A 79 -1.54 2.23 18.47
CA ASP A 79 -2.85 2.72 18.92
C ASP A 79 -2.87 4.23 19.24
N ASP A 80 -1.70 4.81 19.54
CA ASP A 80 -1.53 6.26 19.77
C ASP A 80 -1.30 7.04 18.46
N LEU A 81 -1.45 6.38 17.29
CA LEU A 81 -1.18 6.95 15.96
C LEU A 81 0.28 7.40 15.78
N GLU A 82 1.20 6.73 16.42
CA GLU A 82 2.64 6.95 16.25
C GLU A 82 3.24 5.84 15.37
N TRP A 83 4.20 6.21 14.54
CA TRP A 83 4.97 5.27 13.75
C TRP A 83 6.01 4.58 14.62
N GLU A 84 5.98 3.26 14.64
CA GLU A 84 6.80 2.43 15.51
C GLU A 84 7.39 1.24 14.78
N CYS A 85 8.68 0.98 15.00
CA CYS A 85 9.32 -0.22 14.49
C CYS A 85 8.77 -1.47 15.21
N PRO A 86 8.28 -2.49 14.49
CA PRO A 86 7.74 -3.68 15.14
C PRO A 86 8.81 -4.56 15.81
N GLN A 87 10.08 -4.38 15.49
CA GLN A 87 11.18 -5.18 16.05
C GLN A 87 11.79 -4.56 17.31
N CYS A 88 12.20 -3.29 17.27
CA CYS A 88 12.86 -2.62 18.38
C CYS A 88 12.01 -1.57 19.10
N HIS A 89 10.79 -1.36 18.64
CA HIS A 89 9.84 -0.37 19.17
C HIS A 89 10.35 1.09 19.11
N ASN A 90 11.30 1.37 18.22
CA ASN A 90 11.78 2.73 17.98
C ASN A 90 10.66 3.60 17.43
N LYS A 91 10.50 4.80 17.98
CA LYS A 91 9.51 5.81 17.56
C LYS A 91 10.17 7.08 17.03
N ASP A 92 11.50 7.13 16.98
CA ASP A 92 12.24 8.29 16.48
C ASP A 92 12.14 8.36 14.97
N LYS A 93 11.38 9.32 14.48
CA LYS A 93 11.14 9.55 13.05
C LYS A 93 12.41 9.84 12.26
N ASN A 94 13.44 10.39 12.91
CA ASN A 94 14.72 10.68 12.26
C ASN A 94 15.56 9.43 12.02
N LYS A 95 15.21 8.31 12.62
CA LYS A 95 15.90 7.02 12.53
C LYS A 95 15.07 5.95 11.82
N MET A 96 14.05 6.35 11.08
CA MET A 96 13.22 5.47 10.29
C MET A 96 12.94 6.10 8.92
N ASN A 97 12.94 5.29 7.89
CA ASN A 97 12.46 5.67 6.56
C ASN A 97 11.14 4.96 6.28
N VAL A 98 10.11 5.71 5.95
CA VAL A 98 8.79 5.18 5.63
C VAL A 98 8.31 5.77 4.31
N THR A 99 7.88 4.90 3.40
CA THR A 99 7.35 5.28 2.09
C THR A 99 5.91 4.82 1.95
N ARG A 100 5.02 5.72 1.61
CA ARG A 100 3.60 5.43 1.34
C ARG A 100 3.13 6.21 0.13
N ARG A 101 2.23 5.59 -0.62
CA ARG A 101 1.56 6.28 -1.71
C ARG A 101 0.45 7.17 -1.17
N THR A 102 0.47 8.43 -1.60
CA THR A 102 -0.55 9.42 -1.26
C THR A 102 -0.91 10.22 -2.53
N CYS A 103 -2.11 10.68 -2.67
CA CYS A 103 -2.52 11.64 -3.73
C CYS A 103 -1.90 11.44 -5.12
N GLY A 104 -1.63 10.21 -5.54
CA GLY A 104 -1.08 9.90 -6.86
C GLY A 104 0.45 9.87 -6.95
N TYR A 105 1.19 10.05 -5.87
CA TYR A 105 2.64 9.92 -5.82
C TYR A 105 3.11 9.22 -4.54
N LEU A 106 4.33 8.71 -4.56
CA LEU A 106 4.96 8.14 -3.37
C LEU A 106 5.47 9.27 -2.48
N GLY A 107 4.98 9.31 -1.25
CA GLY A 107 5.47 10.21 -0.22
C GLY A 107 6.48 9.51 0.69
N GLU A 108 7.48 10.25 1.08
CA GLU A 108 8.48 9.81 2.05
C GLU A 108 8.32 10.59 3.35
N ASN A 109 8.82 10.00 4.43
CA ASN A 109 8.76 10.54 5.78
C ASN A 109 7.38 10.41 6.42
N PHE A 110 6.95 11.42 7.18
CA PHE A 110 5.82 11.27 8.09
C PHE A 110 4.72 12.30 7.79
N TRP A 111 3.51 11.91 8.09
CA TRP A 111 2.29 12.65 7.76
C TRP A 111 1.63 13.20 9.03
N ASN A 112 0.73 14.14 8.85
CA ASN A 112 -0.09 14.67 9.94
C ASN A 112 -1.04 13.59 10.49
N VAL A 113 -1.72 13.88 11.61
CA VAL A 113 -2.60 12.93 12.30
C VAL A 113 -3.74 12.45 11.40
N GLY A 114 -4.34 13.33 10.61
CA GLY A 114 -5.43 12.96 9.72
C GLY A 114 -5.00 11.99 8.62
N LYS A 115 -3.86 12.25 8.00
CA LYS A 115 -3.31 11.37 6.95
C LYS A 115 -2.83 10.05 7.53
N THR A 116 -2.23 10.06 8.72
CA THR A 116 -1.83 8.86 9.44
C THR A 116 -3.03 7.96 9.75
N LYS A 117 -4.16 8.53 10.17
CA LYS A 117 -5.40 7.78 10.36
C LYS A 117 -5.90 7.15 9.06
N GLU A 118 -5.87 7.89 7.98
CA GLU A 118 -6.27 7.36 6.65
C GLU A 118 -5.39 6.18 6.24
N ILE A 119 -4.07 6.30 6.35
CA ILE A 119 -3.13 5.24 6.02
C ILE A 119 -3.35 4.01 6.90
N ASN A 120 -3.57 4.20 8.20
CA ASN A 120 -3.82 3.11 9.14
C ASN A 120 -5.14 2.37 8.85
N ALA A 121 -6.13 3.06 8.29
CA ALA A 121 -7.43 2.47 7.95
C ALA A 121 -7.44 1.68 6.64
N ARG A 122 -6.35 1.70 5.86
CA ARG A 122 -6.25 0.95 4.60
C ARG A 122 -6.22 -0.55 4.86
N THR A 123 -6.93 -1.32 4.04
CA THR A 123 -6.94 -2.78 4.12
C THR A 123 -6.10 -3.40 3.00
N LEU A 124 -5.42 -4.49 3.33
CA LEU A 124 -4.67 -5.26 2.33
C LEU A 124 -5.64 -6.04 1.43
N HIS A 125 -5.30 -6.16 0.16
CA HIS A 125 -6.10 -6.86 -0.85
C HIS A 125 -5.51 -8.23 -1.24
N LEU A 126 -4.44 -8.61 -0.58
CA LEU A 126 -3.82 -9.94 -0.74
C LEU A 126 -3.71 -10.67 0.58
#